data_ddf75c5f27b0298c21d7e6037c07874d
#
_entry.id   ddf75c5f27b0298c21d7e6037c07874d
#
_cell.length_a   1.000
_cell.length_b   1.000
_cell.length_c   1.000
_cell.angle_alpha   90.00
_cell.angle_beta   90.00
_cell.angle_gamma   90.00
#
_symmetry.space_group_name_H-M   'P 1'
#
loop_
_entity.id
_entity.type
_entity.pdbx_description
1 polymer ?
#
loop_
_entity_poly.entity_id
_entity_poly.type
_entity_poly.pdbx_seq_one_letter_code
_entity_poly.pdbx_strand_id
1 'polypeptide(L)'
;MNKLIDQSRTAILERLRAKLSKGEPIVGGGAGTGISAKCEEAGGIDLIVIYNSGRYRMAGRGSLSGLLAYGNANEIVKQMAYEVLTAVTHTPVLAGVNGTDPFMIRDLFLRELKELGFAGVQNFPTVGLIDGMFRENLEETGMSYIQEVEMIAAARDLDLLTTPYVFNVAEAELMTKAGADIIVAHMGLTTSGTIGAKSAKTLEDCVGQVQAIGDTAKSIRSDVLVLCHGGPIANPSDAQFILERCPEVDGFYGASSMERLPTEVAITEQVREFMKIRR
;
A
#
# COMPACT_ATOMS: atom_id res chain seq x y z
N MET A 1 21.41 -24.89 -0.99
CA MET A 1 21.43 -23.57 -0.32
C MET A 1 20.63 -22.63 -1.21
N ASN A 2 19.40 -22.30 -0.85
CA ASN A 2 18.67 -21.22 -1.51
C ASN A 2 19.48 -19.93 -1.26
N LYS A 3 19.97 -19.28 -2.31
CA LYS A 3 20.50 -17.92 -2.18
C LYS A 3 19.35 -17.08 -1.65
N LEU A 4 19.53 -16.52 -0.47
CA LEU A 4 18.62 -15.49 0.03
C LEU A 4 18.54 -14.39 -1.03
N ILE A 5 17.33 -14.08 -1.49
CA ILE A 5 17.12 -13.01 -2.46
C ILE A 5 17.51 -11.70 -1.78
N ASP A 6 18.32 -10.90 -2.44
CA ASP A 6 18.73 -9.59 -1.95
C ASP A 6 17.49 -8.68 -1.83
N GLN A 7 17.20 -8.22 -0.62
CA GLN A 7 16.07 -7.35 -0.28
C GLN A 7 16.49 -5.88 -0.11
N SER A 8 17.71 -5.52 -0.53
CA SER A 8 18.12 -4.12 -0.57
C SER A 8 17.22 -3.31 -1.51
N ARG A 9 17.03 -2.03 -1.21
CA ARG A 9 16.25 -1.10 -2.00
C ARG A 9 16.64 -1.13 -3.49
N THR A 10 17.95 -1.11 -3.77
CA THR A 10 18.46 -1.14 -5.13
C THR A 10 18.10 -2.44 -5.85
N ALA A 11 18.32 -3.60 -5.23
CA ALA A 11 18.01 -4.89 -5.82
C ALA A 11 16.49 -5.07 -6.08
N ILE A 12 15.64 -4.53 -5.21
CA ILE A 12 14.19 -4.53 -5.42
C ILE A 12 13.85 -3.69 -6.65
N LEU A 13 14.34 -2.45 -6.74
CA LEU A 13 14.06 -1.55 -7.86
C LEU A 13 14.58 -2.13 -9.20
N GLU A 14 15.74 -2.78 -9.21
CA GLU A 14 16.27 -3.47 -10.39
C GLU A 14 15.32 -4.59 -10.86
N ARG A 15 14.80 -5.41 -9.95
CA ARG A 15 13.83 -6.47 -10.28
C ARG A 15 12.54 -5.90 -10.85
N LEU A 16 12.00 -4.84 -10.24
CA LEU A 16 10.78 -4.19 -10.72
C LEU A 16 10.96 -3.60 -12.12
N ARG A 17 12.07 -2.89 -12.35
CA ARG A 17 12.39 -2.34 -13.68
C ARG A 17 12.64 -3.43 -14.73
N ALA A 18 13.30 -4.53 -14.37
CA ALA A 18 13.48 -5.67 -15.26
C ALA A 18 12.16 -6.34 -15.64
N LYS A 19 11.15 -6.33 -14.76
CA LYS A 19 9.79 -6.80 -15.05
C LYS A 19 9.10 -5.87 -16.04
N LEU A 20 9.15 -4.56 -15.79
CA LEU A 20 8.57 -3.56 -16.70
C LEU A 20 9.19 -3.60 -18.10
N SER A 21 10.49 -3.85 -18.21
CA SER A 21 11.16 -3.99 -19.52
C SER A 21 10.66 -5.15 -20.36
N LYS A 22 9.96 -6.10 -19.76
CA LYS A 22 9.28 -7.23 -20.44
C LYS A 22 7.82 -6.94 -20.75
N GLY A 23 7.32 -5.73 -20.41
CA GLY A 23 5.92 -5.37 -20.56
C GLY A 23 5.00 -5.94 -19.46
N GLU A 24 5.57 -6.40 -18.35
CA GLU A 24 4.83 -6.93 -17.22
C GLU A 24 4.60 -5.85 -16.17
N PRO A 25 3.35 -5.61 -15.68
CA PRO A 25 3.08 -4.60 -14.67
C PRO A 25 3.60 -5.04 -13.29
N ILE A 26 3.93 -4.04 -12.45
CA ILE A 26 4.23 -4.27 -11.04
C ILE A 26 2.92 -4.51 -10.29
N VAL A 27 2.87 -5.52 -9.43
CA VAL A 27 1.71 -5.82 -8.58
C VAL A 27 2.14 -5.84 -7.12
N GLY A 28 1.64 -4.88 -6.35
CA GLY A 28 1.79 -4.84 -4.90
C GLY A 28 0.50 -5.25 -4.19
N GLY A 29 0.61 -5.75 -2.97
CA GLY A 29 -0.53 -6.14 -2.16
C GLY A 29 -0.41 -5.77 -0.69
N GLY A 30 -1.55 -5.64 -0.02
CA GLY A 30 -1.63 -5.40 1.42
C GLY A 30 -2.11 -6.62 2.16
N ALA A 31 -1.27 -7.19 3.03
CA ALA A 31 -1.60 -8.34 3.87
C ALA A 31 -1.93 -7.92 5.31
N GLY A 32 -3.03 -8.41 5.84
CA GLY A 32 -3.45 -8.23 7.25
C GLY A 32 -3.12 -9.42 8.15
N THR A 33 -2.71 -10.55 7.56
CA THR A 33 -2.38 -11.80 8.26
C THR A 33 -1.24 -12.52 7.55
N GLY A 34 -0.58 -13.43 8.27
CA GLY A 34 0.47 -14.28 7.69
C GLY A 34 -0.04 -15.18 6.57
N ILE A 35 -1.28 -15.66 6.66
CA ILE A 35 -1.86 -16.50 5.59
C ILE A 35 -2.12 -15.69 4.31
N SER A 36 -2.56 -14.43 4.41
CA SER A 36 -2.71 -13.55 3.27
C SER A 36 -1.37 -13.34 2.57
N ALA A 37 -0.34 -12.94 3.33
CA ALA A 37 1.01 -12.73 2.79
C ALA A 37 1.59 -13.98 2.11
N LYS A 38 1.41 -15.15 2.73
CA LYS A 38 1.85 -16.43 2.15
C LYS A 38 1.15 -16.74 0.82
N CYS A 39 -0.15 -16.47 0.73
CA CYS A 39 -0.91 -16.67 -0.50
C CYS A 39 -0.54 -15.65 -1.58
N GLU A 40 -0.33 -14.40 -1.21
CA GLU A 40 0.15 -13.35 -2.12
C GLU A 40 1.53 -13.71 -2.69
N GLU A 41 2.48 -14.14 -1.84
CA GLU A 41 3.79 -14.62 -2.30
C GLU A 41 3.67 -15.82 -3.24
N ALA A 42 2.84 -16.80 -2.92
CA ALA A 42 2.60 -17.96 -3.77
C ALA A 42 1.94 -17.57 -5.11
N GLY A 43 1.18 -16.49 -5.16
CA GLY A 43 0.61 -15.89 -6.37
C GLY A 43 1.62 -15.11 -7.21
N GLY A 44 2.85 -14.91 -6.72
CA GLY A 44 3.92 -14.20 -7.45
C GLY A 44 3.87 -12.68 -7.33
N ILE A 45 3.35 -12.16 -6.22
CA ILE A 45 3.29 -10.71 -5.96
C ILE A 45 4.69 -10.09 -5.86
N ASP A 46 4.85 -8.84 -6.30
CA ASP A 46 6.15 -8.15 -6.30
C ASP A 46 6.49 -7.49 -4.96
N LEU A 47 5.48 -6.96 -4.27
CA LEU A 47 5.63 -6.24 -3.01
C LEU A 47 4.45 -6.57 -2.07
N ILE A 48 4.72 -6.71 -0.77
CA ILE A 48 3.68 -6.82 0.26
C ILE A 48 3.81 -5.63 1.21
N VAL A 49 2.70 -5.00 1.60
CA VAL A 49 2.67 -4.00 2.67
C VAL A 49 1.79 -4.48 3.82
N ILE A 50 2.24 -4.28 5.04
CA ILE A 50 1.45 -4.50 6.24
C ILE A 50 1.25 -3.21 7.01
N TYR A 51 0.02 -2.97 7.46
CA TYR A 51 -0.36 -1.83 8.28
C TYR A 51 -1.57 -2.17 9.15
N ASN A 52 -1.82 -1.37 10.18
CA ASN A 52 -2.90 -1.64 11.14
C ASN A 52 -4.28 -1.87 10.50
N SER A 53 -4.62 -1.16 9.42
CA SER A 53 -5.87 -1.38 8.66
C SER A 53 -5.98 -2.77 8.06
N GLY A 54 -4.87 -3.40 7.69
CA GLY A 54 -4.84 -4.79 7.24
C GLY A 54 -5.36 -5.74 8.32
N ARG A 55 -4.87 -5.59 9.54
CA ARG A 55 -5.35 -6.36 10.70
C ARG A 55 -6.86 -6.16 10.95
N TYR A 56 -7.33 -4.90 10.94
CA TYR A 56 -8.77 -4.61 11.13
C TYR A 56 -9.62 -5.17 10.00
N ARG A 57 -9.16 -5.05 8.76
CA ARG A 57 -9.83 -5.59 7.57
C ARG A 57 -10.02 -7.09 7.65
N MET A 58 -8.97 -7.83 8.05
CA MET A 58 -9.03 -9.28 8.20
C MET A 58 -9.77 -9.72 9.47
N ALA A 59 -9.98 -8.82 10.42
CA ALA A 59 -10.91 -8.98 11.52
C ALA A 59 -12.37 -8.65 11.14
N GLY A 60 -12.68 -8.42 9.85
CA GLY A 60 -14.01 -8.13 9.35
C GLY A 60 -14.48 -6.69 9.59
N ARG A 61 -13.56 -5.72 9.66
CA ARG A 61 -13.86 -4.30 9.87
C ARG A 61 -13.45 -3.46 8.67
N GLY A 62 -14.06 -2.29 8.49
CA GLY A 62 -13.72 -1.37 7.41
C GLY A 62 -12.28 -0.85 7.54
N SER A 63 -11.60 -0.65 6.41
CA SER A 63 -10.18 -0.23 6.38
C SER A 63 -9.95 1.13 7.05
N LEU A 64 -10.93 2.03 7.08
CA LEU A 64 -10.82 3.31 7.81
C LEU A 64 -10.71 3.14 9.32
N SER A 65 -10.99 1.97 9.88
CA SER A 65 -10.72 1.68 11.29
C SER A 65 -9.26 1.97 11.68
N GLY A 66 -8.33 1.86 10.74
CA GLY A 66 -6.92 2.16 10.95
C GLY A 66 -6.59 3.64 11.14
N LEU A 67 -7.53 4.55 10.79
CA LEU A 67 -7.38 6.00 11.00
C LEU A 67 -7.99 6.48 12.33
N LEU A 68 -8.62 5.58 13.08
CA LEU A 68 -9.31 5.89 14.33
C LEU A 68 -8.50 5.40 15.54
N ALA A 69 -8.88 5.89 16.73
CA ALA A 69 -8.15 5.67 17.97
C ALA A 69 -8.35 4.25 18.57
N TYR A 70 -8.17 3.21 17.79
CA TYR A 70 -8.32 1.81 18.21
C TYR A 70 -7.00 1.12 18.58
N GLY A 71 -5.92 1.87 18.64
CA GLY A 71 -4.59 1.39 19.00
C GLY A 71 -3.49 2.24 18.36
N ASN A 72 -2.26 2.04 18.81
CA ASN A 72 -1.10 2.67 18.18
C ASN A 72 -0.76 1.92 16.88
N ALA A 73 -0.90 2.60 15.75
CA ALA A 73 -0.71 2.01 14.43
C ALA A 73 0.71 1.48 14.22
N ASN A 74 1.72 2.22 14.69
CA ASN A 74 3.12 1.87 14.56
C ASN A 74 3.48 0.62 15.40
N GLU A 75 2.95 0.50 16.61
CA GLU A 75 3.12 -0.69 17.43
C GLU A 75 2.39 -1.92 16.85
N ILE A 76 1.20 -1.72 16.28
CA ILE A 76 0.46 -2.80 15.63
C ILE A 76 1.27 -3.37 14.45
N VAL A 77 1.90 -2.54 13.64
CA VAL A 77 2.74 -2.99 12.52
C VAL A 77 3.94 -3.81 13.00
N LYS A 78 4.63 -3.38 14.08
CA LYS A 78 5.71 -4.18 14.69
C LYS A 78 5.22 -5.55 15.19
N GLN A 79 4.02 -5.61 15.78
CA GLN A 79 3.41 -6.89 16.18
C GLN A 79 3.10 -7.79 14.98
N MET A 80 2.55 -7.21 13.89
CA MET A 80 2.26 -7.95 12.66
C MET A 80 3.52 -8.48 11.97
N ALA A 81 4.67 -7.81 12.15
CA ALA A 81 5.94 -8.23 11.57
C ALA A 81 6.29 -9.68 11.92
N TYR A 82 6.13 -10.08 13.17
CA TYR A 82 6.45 -11.44 13.62
C TYR A 82 5.59 -12.51 12.95
N GLU A 83 4.35 -12.18 12.60
CA GLU A 83 3.46 -13.08 11.88
C GLU A 83 3.78 -13.13 10.38
N VAL A 84 3.98 -11.97 9.76
CA VAL A 84 4.07 -11.86 8.29
C VAL A 84 5.48 -12.15 7.79
N LEU A 85 6.54 -11.55 8.39
CA LEU A 85 7.92 -11.75 7.95
C LEU A 85 8.39 -13.20 8.11
N THR A 86 7.77 -13.97 9.01
CA THR A 86 8.06 -15.40 9.17
C THR A 86 7.27 -16.29 8.21
N ALA A 87 6.22 -15.76 7.58
CA ALA A 87 5.36 -16.49 6.66
C ALA A 87 5.78 -16.37 5.19
N VAL A 88 6.55 -15.34 4.84
CA VAL A 88 7.10 -15.10 3.50
C VAL A 88 8.59 -15.40 3.46
N THR A 89 9.12 -15.70 2.27
CA THR A 89 10.51 -16.16 2.10
C THR A 89 11.32 -15.31 1.15
N HIS A 90 10.69 -14.65 0.18
CA HIS A 90 11.40 -13.94 -0.88
C HIS A 90 10.73 -12.63 -1.34
N THR A 91 9.46 -12.41 -1.01
CA THR A 91 8.77 -11.16 -1.37
C THR A 91 9.15 -10.05 -0.39
N PRO A 92 9.54 -8.85 -0.87
CA PRO A 92 9.80 -7.73 0.02
C PRO A 92 8.55 -7.31 0.78
N VAL A 93 8.67 -7.16 2.10
CA VAL A 93 7.59 -6.68 2.98
C VAL A 93 7.88 -5.25 3.43
N LEU A 94 6.89 -4.38 3.27
CA LEU A 94 6.95 -2.98 3.66
C LEU A 94 6.07 -2.72 4.88
N ALA A 95 6.49 -1.79 5.72
CA ALA A 95 5.73 -1.33 6.88
C ALA A 95 4.91 -0.09 6.55
N GLY A 96 3.61 -0.10 6.86
CA GLY A 96 2.83 1.12 6.96
C GLY A 96 3.24 1.90 8.21
N VAL A 97 3.61 3.15 8.04
CA VAL A 97 4.08 4.03 9.11
C VAL A 97 3.13 5.21 9.26
N ASN A 98 2.61 5.40 10.47
CA ASN A 98 1.91 6.63 10.84
C ASN A 98 2.94 7.75 11.07
N GLY A 99 3.26 8.49 10.02
CA GLY A 99 4.28 9.53 10.02
C GLY A 99 3.95 10.75 10.89
N THR A 100 2.67 10.92 11.23
CA THR A 100 2.19 12.03 12.10
C THR A 100 2.08 11.65 13.58
N ASP A 101 2.53 10.45 13.98
CA ASP A 101 2.51 10.02 15.38
C ASP A 101 3.44 10.92 16.23
N PRO A 102 2.90 11.73 17.15
CA PRO A 102 3.68 12.70 17.92
C PRO A 102 4.61 12.03 18.97
N PHE A 103 4.45 10.74 19.21
CA PHE A 103 5.27 9.97 20.14
C PHE A 103 6.33 9.10 19.44
N MET A 104 6.35 9.14 18.10
CA MET A 104 7.34 8.40 17.32
C MET A 104 8.68 9.16 17.27
N ILE A 105 9.75 8.54 17.72
CA ILE A 105 11.11 9.00 17.42
C ILE A 105 11.47 8.44 16.04
N ARG A 106 11.23 9.23 15.00
CA ARG A 106 11.25 8.81 13.59
C ARG A 106 12.46 7.98 13.21
N ASP A 107 13.66 8.50 13.43
CA ASP A 107 14.90 7.82 12.99
C ASP A 107 15.19 6.54 13.76
N LEU A 108 14.78 6.47 15.01
CA LEU A 108 14.88 5.24 15.81
C LEU A 108 13.90 4.20 15.28
N PHE A 109 12.63 4.59 15.10
CA PHE A 109 11.57 3.70 14.63
C PHE A 109 11.88 3.13 13.25
N LEU A 110 12.35 3.95 12.29
CA LEU A 110 12.72 3.47 10.96
C LEU A 110 13.89 2.49 10.99
N ARG A 111 14.89 2.68 11.87
CA ARG A 111 15.97 1.71 12.08
C ARG A 111 15.45 0.41 12.68
N GLU A 112 14.55 0.46 13.66
CA GLU A 112 13.90 -0.74 14.22
C GLU A 112 13.16 -1.53 13.15
N LEU A 113 12.44 -0.87 12.24
CA LEU A 113 11.76 -1.54 11.12
C LEU A 113 12.76 -2.25 10.21
N LYS A 114 13.86 -1.60 9.87
CA LYS A 114 14.93 -2.21 9.06
C LYS A 114 15.57 -3.41 9.76
N GLU A 115 15.84 -3.31 11.05
CA GLU A 115 16.39 -4.39 11.88
C GLU A 115 15.43 -5.58 12.02
N LEU A 116 14.11 -5.32 12.06
CA LEU A 116 13.09 -6.36 12.04
C LEU A 116 13.03 -7.12 10.71
N GLY A 117 13.57 -6.56 9.63
CA GLY A 117 13.59 -7.17 8.31
C GLY A 117 12.61 -6.59 7.29
N PHE A 118 12.02 -5.42 7.57
CA PHE A 118 11.24 -4.72 6.55
C PHE A 118 12.16 -4.19 5.44
N ALA A 119 11.72 -4.37 4.20
CA ALA A 119 12.44 -3.88 3.02
C ALA A 119 12.14 -2.42 2.69
N GLY A 120 11.06 -1.86 3.26
CA GLY A 120 10.63 -0.50 2.95
C GLY A 120 9.46 -0.03 3.80
N VAL A 121 8.93 1.14 3.43
CA VAL A 121 7.83 1.80 4.14
C VAL A 121 6.79 2.40 3.21
N GLN A 122 5.57 2.61 3.75
CA GLN A 122 4.48 3.35 3.16
C GLN A 122 3.86 4.26 4.21
N ASN A 123 3.37 5.46 3.84
CA ASN A 123 2.71 6.41 4.75
C ASN A 123 1.27 5.99 5.03
N PHE A 124 1.07 5.01 5.88
CA PHE A 124 -0.27 4.61 6.31
C PHE A 124 -0.27 4.16 7.79
N PRO A 125 -1.15 4.68 8.65
CA PRO A 125 -2.20 5.69 8.41
C PRO A 125 -1.69 7.01 7.84
N THR A 126 -2.56 7.72 7.09
CA THR A 126 -2.21 8.98 6.42
C THR A 126 -3.31 10.03 6.58
N VAL A 127 -2.92 11.28 6.79
CA VAL A 127 -3.85 12.41 6.77
C VAL A 127 -4.34 12.74 5.37
N GLY A 128 -3.70 12.19 4.32
CA GLY A 128 -4.13 12.34 2.92
C GLY A 128 -5.55 11.84 2.65
N LEU A 129 -6.08 10.93 3.46
CA LEU A 129 -7.47 10.46 3.38
C LEU A 129 -8.48 11.37 4.09
N ILE A 130 -8.01 12.37 4.82
CA ILE A 130 -8.86 13.30 5.58
C ILE A 130 -9.01 14.59 4.77
N ASP A 131 -10.21 15.14 4.73
CA ASP A 131 -10.55 16.35 3.99
C ASP A 131 -11.25 17.41 4.88
N GLY A 132 -11.61 18.55 4.25
CA GLY A 132 -12.36 19.65 4.88
C GLY A 132 -11.69 20.22 6.11
N MET A 133 -12.49 20.83 6.97
CA MET A 133 -12.02 21.53 8.18
C MET A 133 -11.19 20.60 9.11
N PHE A 134 -11.48 19.29 9.13
CA PHE A 134 -10.69 18.37 9.94
C PHE A 134 -9.26 18.24 9.41
N ARG A 135 -9.07 18.16 8.10
CA ARG A 135 -7.73 18.17 7.49
C ARG A 135 -7.01 19.49 7.77
N GLU A 136 -7.67 20.63 7.59
CA GLU A 136 -7.10 21.95 7.85
C GLU A 136 -6.61 22.05 9.29
N ASN A 137 -7.42 21.64 10.26
CA ASN A 137 -7.03 21.66 11.67
C ASN A 137 -5.86 20.73 12.00
N LEU A 138 -5.74 19.58 11.35
CA LEU A 138 -4.59 18.68 11.50
C LEU A 138 -3.30 19.35 10.98
N GLU A 139 -3.36 19.98 9.80
CA GLU A 139 -2.23 20.71 9.23
C GLU A 139 -1.78 21.87 10.17
N GLU A 140 -2.71 22.64 10.70
CA GLU A 140 -2.46 23.77 11.59
C GLU A 140 -1.91 23.37 12.96
N THR A 141 -2.24 22.17 13.44
CA THR A 141 -1.87 21.68 14.77
C THR A 141 -0.69 20.72 14.79
N GLY A 142 0.06 20.64 13.68
CA GLY A 142 1.31 19.89 13.61
C GLY A 142 1.17 18.41 13.29
N MET A 143 0.01 17.99 12.77
CA MET A 143 -0.23 16.64 12.25
C MET A 143 -0.40 16.71 10.72
N SER A 144 0.60 17.30 10.06
CA SER A 144 0.54 17.64 8.64
C SER A 144 1.05 16.51 7.74
N TYR A 145 0.60 16.54 6.49
CA TYR A 145 1.13 15.65 5.45
C TYR A 145 2.63 15.82 5.21
N ILE A 146 3.18 17.01 5.52
CA ILE A 146 4.63 17.27 5.43
C ILE A 146 5.43 16.33 6.34
N GLN A 147 4.91 15.96 7.52
CA GLN A 147 5.59 14.98 8.38
C GLN A 147 5.70 13.60 7.74
N GLU A 148 4.69 13.21 6.95
CA GLU A 148 4.75 11.97 6.16
C GLU A 148 5.79 12.09 5.04
N VAL A 149 5.90 13.24 4.37
CA VAL A 149 6.93 13.51 3.37
C VAL A 149 8.33 13.43 3.98
N GLU A 150 8.54 14.03 5.15
CA GLU A 150 9.81 13.95 5.89
C GLU A 150 10.14 12.51 6.32
N MET A 151 9.13 11.74 6.72
CA MET A 151 9.29 10.32 7.07
C MET A 151 9.74 9.51 5.86
N ILE A 152 9.17 9.73 4.68
CA ILE A 152 9.57 9.09 3.43
C ILE A 152 11.01 9.46 3.04
N ALA A 153 11.39 10.73 3.17
CA ALA A 153 12.77 11.16 2.93
C ALA A 153 13.76 10.45 3.87
N ALA A 154 13.47 10.42 5.16
CA ALA A 154 14.30 9.76 6.16
C ALA A 154 14.40 8.23 5.93
N ALA A 155 13.32 7.58 5.51
CA ALA A 155 13.32 6.16 5.19
C ALA A 155 14.21 5.86 3.98
N ARG A 156 14.14 6.69 2.92
CA ARG A 156 15.01 6.59 1.76
C ARG A 156 16.50 6.72 2.14
N ASP A 157 16.83 7.66 3.02
CA ASP A 157 18.21 7.87 3.48
C ASP A 157 18.75 6.69 4.31
N LEU A 158 17.85 5.90 4.88
CA LEU A 158 18.17 4.62 5.54
C LEU A 158 18.18 3.43 4.58
N ASP A 159 18.09 3.64 3.26
CA ASP A 159 18.03 2.59 2.23
C ASP A 159 16.81 1.66 2.41
N LEU A 160 15.67 2.21 2.83
CA LEU A 160 14.38 1.55 2.82
C LEU A 160 13.62 1.93 1.53
N LEU A 161 13.01 0.95 0.86
CA LEU A 161 12.14 1.21 -0.29
C LEU A 161 10.94 2.07 0.16
N THR A 162 10.58 3.07 -0.63
CA THR A 162 9.50 4.00 -0.28
C THR A 162 8.37 3.96 -1.30
N THR A 163 7.13 3.74 -0.81
CA THR A 163 5.94 3.59 -1.66
C THR A 163 4.78 4.47 -1.16
N PRO A 164 4.94 5.81 -1.03
CA PRO A 164 3.92 6.64 -0.43
C PRO A 164 2.62 6.69 -1.24
N TYR A 165 1.49 6.71 -0.52
CA TYR A 165 0.20 7.10 -1.02
C TYR A 165 0.15 8.60 -1.26
N VAL A 166 -0.39 8.98 -2.41
CA VAL A 166 -0.71 10.36 -2.78
C VAL A 166 -2.14 10.44 -3.31
N PHE A 167 -2.82 11.52 -3.02
CA PHE A 167 -4.25 11.69 -3.31
C PHE A 167 -4.52 12.80 -4.33
N ASN A 168 -3.49 13.60 -4.64
CA ASN A 168 -3.56 14.71 -5.59
C ASN A 168 -2.16 15.03 -6.14
N VAL A 169 -2.12 15.93 -7.10
CA VAL A 169 -0.90 16.37 -7.80
C VAL A 169 0.11 17.03 -6.83
N ALA A 170 -0.35 17.85 -5.89
CA ALA A 170 0.54 18.53 -4.93
C ALA A 170 1.26 17.54 -4.02
N GLU A 171 0.57 16.51 -3.53
CA GLU A 171 1.16 15.46 -2.72
C GLU A 171 2.12 14.59 -3.54
N ALA A 172 1.79 14.30 -4.81
CA ALA A 172 2.70 13.61 -5.73
C ALA A 172 3.99 14.40 -5.95
N GLU A 173 3.89 15.71 -6.12
CA GLU A 173 5.04 16.60 -6.24
C GLU A 173 5.93 16.56 -4.99
N LEU A 174 5.34 16.70 -3.81
CA LEU A 174 6.06 16.66 -2.53
C LEU A 174 6.79 15.35 -2.32
N MET A 175 6.10 14.22 -2.48
CA MET A 175 6.68 12.88 -2.29
C MET A 175 7.76 12.56 -3.32
N THR A 176 7.57 12.97 -4.57
CA THR A 176 8.60 12.76 -5.61
C THR A 176 9.84 13.59 -5.35
N LYS A 177 9.70 14.85 -4.91
CA LYS A 177 10.83 15.71 -4.50
C LYS A 177 11.55 15.17 -3.26
N ALA A 178 10.83 14.55 -2.34
CA ALA A 178 11.41 13.85 -1.18
C ALA A 178 12.20 12.59 -1.58
N GLY A 179 12.12 12.18 -2.83
CA GLY A 179 12.87 11.06 -3.39
C GLY A 179 12.16 9.70 -3.26
N ALA A 180 10.84 9.68 -3.12
CA ALA A 180 10.06 8.45 -3.11
C ALA A 180 10.36 7.56 -4.33
N ASP A 181 10.47 6.26 -4.13
CA ASP A 181 10.80 5.31 -5.20
C ASP A 181 9.60 4.97 -6.07
N ILE A 182 8.45 4.83 -5.44
CA ILE A 182 7.19 4.44 -6.08
C ILE A 182 6.10 5.36 -5.57
N ILE A 183 5.50 6.15 -6.43
CA ILE A 183 4.31 6.94 -6.12
C ILE A 183 3.08 6.06 -6.27
N VAL A 184 2.23 5.97 -5.24
CA VAL A 184 0.99 5.20 -5.29
C VAL A 184 -0.21 6.16 -5.35
N ALA A 185 -0.80 6.32 -6.54
CA ALA A 185 -1.96 7.16 -6.79
C ALA A 185 -3.23 6.53 -6.18
N HIS A 186 -3.69 7.09 -5.06
CA HIS A 186 -4.77 6.52 -4.26
C HIS A 186 -6.13 7.14 -4.60
N MET A 187 -7.04 6.33 -5.15
CA MET A 187 -8.35 6.76 -5.64
C MET A 187 -9.49 6.65 -4.61
N GLY A 188 -9.17 6.42 -3.36
CA GLY A 188 -10.13 6.24 -2.28
C GLY A 188 -10.26 4.80 -1.79
N LEU A 189 -11.24 4.55 -0.91
CA LEU A 189 -11.48 3.21 -0.37
C LEU A 189 -11.96 2.26 -1.45
N THR A 190 -11.41 1.04 -1.45
CA THR A 190 -11.85 -0.05 -2.33
C THR A 190 -13.34 -0.31 -2.17
N THR A 191 -14.04 -0.33 -3.29
CA THR A 191 -15.47 -0.69 -3.36
C THR A 191 -15.64 -2.21 -3.27
N SER A 192 -16.91 -2.67 -3.31
CA SER A 192 -17.27 -4.09 -3.33
C SER A 192 -17.05 -4.87 -2.04
N GLY A 193 -17.68 -6.05 -1.94
CA GLY A 193 -17.67 -6.89 -0.76
C GLY A 193 -18.58 -6.38 0.36
N THR A 194 -18.50 -7.03 1.53
CA THR A 194 -19.43 -6.79 2.66
C THR A 194 -19.16 -5.46 3.39
N ILE A 195 -17.93 -4.95 3.34
CA ILE A 195 -17.46 -3.74 4.04
C ILE A 195 -16.74 -2.76 3.10
N GLY A 196 -16.96 -2.84 1.78
CA GLY A 196 -16.43 -1.90 0.79
C GLY A 196 -17.18 -0.57 0.80
N ALA A 197 -16.55 0.48 0.28
CA ALA A 197 -17.20 1.79 0.10
C ALA A 197 -18.37 1.69 -0.89
N LYS A 198 -19.44 2.42 -0.61
CA LYS A 198 -20.62 2.50 -1.51
C LYS A 198 -20.59 3.73 -2.39
N SER A 199 -19.94 4.81 -1.93
CA SER A 199 -19.67 6.01 -2.72
C SER A 199 -18.25 5.93 -3.27
N ALA A 200 -18.10 6.03 -4.58
CA ALA A 200 -16.81 6.02 -5.26
C ALA A 200 -16.87 6.85 -6.54
N LYS A 201 -15.72 7.25 -7.02
CA LYS A 201 -15.54 7.78 -8.37
C LYS A 201 -15.84 6.69 -9.40
N THR A 202 -16.10 7.08 -10.64
CA THR A 202 -16.09 6.12 -11.76
C THR A 202 -14.65 5.74 -12.13
N LEU A 203 -14.46 4.67 -12.90
CA LEU A 203 -13.13 4.33 -13.44
C LEU A 203 -12.62 5.44 -14.37
N GLU A 204 -13.49 6.03 -15.17
CA GLU A 204 -13.17 7.15 -16.05
C GLU A 204 -12.68 8.38 -15.28
N ASP A 205 -13.32 8.73 -14.16
CA ASP A 205 -12.86 9.82 -13.28
C ASP A 205 -11.46 9.53 -12.70
N CYS A 206 -11.19 8.26 -12.39
CA CYS A 206 -9.89 7.83 -11.90
C CYS A 206 -8.77 7.97 -12.94
N VAL A 207 -9.04 7.73 -14.23
CA VAL A 207 -8.05 7.88 -15.31
C VAL A 207 -7.44 9.28 -15.29
N GLY A 208 -8.25 10.33 -15.26
CA GLY A 208 -7.76 11.71 -15.27
C GLY A 208 -6.89 12.05 -14.07
N GLN A 209 -7.27 11.59 -12.87
CA GLN A 209 -6.53 11.85 -11.64
C GLN A 209 -5.22 11.03 -11.59
N VAL A 210 -5.27 9.75 -11.93
CA VAL A 210 -4.10 8.87 -11.96
C VAL A 210 -3.09 9.37 -12.99
N GLN A 211 -3.54 9.76 -14.19
CA GLN A 211 -2.69 10.33 -15.22
C GLN A 211 -2.01 11.62 -14.75
N ALA A 212 -2.76 12.56 -14.17
CA ALA A 212 -2.19 13.82 -13.67
C ALA A 212 -1.13 13.60 -12.57
N ILE A 213 -1.34 12.63 -11.68
CA ILE A 213 -0.35 12.23 -10.67
C ILE A 213 0.89 11.63 -11.33
N GLY A 214 0.71 10.72 -12.28
CA GLY A 214 1.79 10.07 -13.01
C GLY A 214 2.65 11.08 -13.80
N ASP A 215 2.02 11.93 -14.60
CA ASP A 215 2.69 12.98 -15.36
C ASP A 215 3.50 13.90 -14.45
N THR A 216 2.93 14.32 -13.32
CA THR A 216 3.62 15.16 -12.36
C THR A 216 4.84 14.46 -11.79
N ALA A 217 4.70 13.24 -11.31
CA ALA A 217 5.79 12.47 -10.74
C ALA A 217 6.93 12.25 -11.76
N LYS A 218 6.60 11.79 -12.97
CA LYS A 218 7.57 11.53 -14.04
C LYS A 218 8.23 12.82 -14.56
N SER A 219 7.54 13.96 -14.56
CA SER A 219 8.14 15.26 -14.95
C SER A 219 9.21 15.74 -13.97
N ILE A 220 9.08 15.41 -12.70
CA ILE A 220 10.06 15.76 -11.65
C ILE A 220 11.23 14.77 -11.64
N ARG A 221 10.93 13.50 -11.77
CA ARG A 221 11.93 12.44 -11.79
C ARG A 221 11.46 11.29 -12.69
N SER A 222 12.07 11.20 -13.87
CA SER A 222 11.66 10.26 -14.94
C SER A 222 11.79 8.78 -14.56
N ASP A 223 12.62 8.43 -13.57
CA ASP A 223 12.85 7.07 -13.11
C ASP A 223 11.96 6.64 -11.93
N VAL A 224 11.11 7.55 -11.40
CA VAL A 224 10.15 7.20 -10.35
C VAL A 224 9.10 6.23 -10.90
N LEU A 225 8.75 5.22 -10.11
CA LEU A 225 7.68 4.30 -10.48
C LEU A 225 6.33 4.85 -10.01
N VAL A 226 5.25 4.51 -10.73
CA VAL A 226 3.90 4.96 -10.40
C VAL A 226 2.93 3.78 -10.42
N LEU A 227 2.19 3.57 -9.34
CA LEU A 227 1.17 2.53 -9.26
C LEU A 227 -0.19 3.16 -8.95
N CYS A 228 -1.26 2.60 -9.50
CA CYS A 228 -2.63 2.98 -9.14
C CYS A 228 -3.17 2.12 -7.99
N HIS A 229 -4.09 2.68 -7.19
CA HIS A 229 -4.64 1.99 -6.02
C HIS A 229 -6.06 2.46 -5.66
N GLY A 230 -6.90 1.52 -5.24
CA GLY A 230 -8.11 1.78 -4.48
C GLY A 230 -9.28 2.37 -5.25
N GLY A 231 -10.32 2.80 -4.52
CA GLY A 231 -11.57 3.27 -5.10
C GLY A 231 -12.26 2.17 -5.92
N PRO A 232 -12.72 2.49 -7.15
CA PRO A 232 -13.36 1.54 -8.04
C PRO A 232 -12.39 0.53 -8.66
N ILE A 233 -11.07 0.72 -8.52
CA ILE A 233 -10.05 -0.22 -9.02
C ILE A 233 -9.98 -1.40 -8.04
N ALA A 234 -10.92 -2.35 -8.17
CA ALA A 234 -11.17 -3.38 -7.19
C ALA A 234 -10.84 -4.81 -7.68
N ASN A 235 -10.62 -4.98 -8.97
CA ASN A 235 -10.31 -6.28 -9.59
C ASN A 235 -9.31 -6.12 -10.76
N PRO A 236 -8.79 -7.23 -11.32
CA PRO A 236 -7.80 -7.15 -12.40
C PRO A 236 -8.26 -6.41 -13.66
N SER A 237 -9.54 -6.50 -14.04
CA SER A 237 -10.06 -5.79 -15.22
C SER A 237 -10.10 -4.27 -14.99
N ASP A 238 -10.37 -3.82 -13.77
CA ASP A 238 -10.36 -2.40 -13.42
C ASP A 238 -8.91 -1.86 -13.47
N ALA A 239 -7.96 -2.61 -12.95
CA ALA A 239 -6.54 -2.25 -13.02
C ALA A 239 -6.06 -2.20 -14.47
N GLN A 240 -6.41 -3.19 -15.28
CA GLN A 240 -6.10 -3.22 -16.71
C GLN A 240 -6.67 -1.99 -17.44
N PHE A 241 -7.91 -1.61 -17.13
CA PHE A 241 -8.56 -0.41 -17.69
C PHE A 241 -7.76 0.88 -17.44
N ILE A 242 -7.21 1.04 -16.24
CA ILE A 242 -6.35 2.19 -15.90
C ILE A 242 -5.02 2.12 -16.62
N LEU A 243 -4.34 0.97 -16.59
CA LEU A 243 -3.02 0.80 -17.22
C LEU A 243 -3.04 1.04 -18.73
N GLU A 244 -4.11 0.66 -19.41
CA GLU A 244 -4.28 0.91 -20.86
C GLU A 244 -4.46 2.39 -21.22
N ARG A 245 -4.88 3.22 -20.26
CA ARG A 245 -5.21 4.64 -20.46
C ARG A 245 -4.22 5.60 -19.83
N CYS A 246 -3.37 5.11 -18.94
CA CYS A 246 -2.40 5.90 -18.21
C CYS A 246 -0.98 5.36 -18.47
N PRO A 247 -0.29 5.78 -19.55
CA PRO A 247 1.01 5.22 -19.93
C PRO A 247 2.13 5.46 -18.92
N GLU A 248 1.97 6.44 -18.01
CA GLU A 248 2.94 6.73 -16.96
C GLU A 248 2.77 5.82 -15.71
N VAL A 249 1.79 4.90 -15.74
CA VAL A 249 1.49 4.00 -14.62
C VAL A 249 2.12 2.64 -14.86
N ASP A 250 2.99 2.25 -13.95
CA ASP A 250 3.83 1.06 -14.03
C ASP A 250 3.15 -0.20 -13.44
N GLY A 251 1.97 -0.07 -12.81
CA GLY A 251 1.26 -1.20 -12.23
C GLY A 251 0.16 -0.84 -11.23
N PHE A 252 -0.19 -1.82 -10.40
CA PHE A 252 -1.29 -1.75 -9.44
C PHE A 252 -0.84 -2.11 -8.03
N TYR A 253 -1.35 -1.39 -7.04
CA TYR A 253 -1.20 -1.75 -5.63
C TYR A 253 -2.59 -2.06 -5.06
N GLY A 254 -2.83 -3.29 -4.59
CA GLY A 254 -4.09 -3.72 -3.99
C GLY A 254 -4.01 -3.83 -2.47
N ALA A 255 -5.14 -3.82 -1.81
CA ALA A 255 -5.24 -4.14 -0.38
C ALA A 255 -6.47 -5.04 -0.14
N SER A 256 -7.66 -4.48 -0.01
CA SER A 256 -8.90 -5.26 0.09
C SER A 256 -9.12 -6.19 -1.12
N SER A 257 -8.69 -5.77 -2.29
CA SER A 257 -8.74 -6.55 -3.54
C SER A 257 -7.85 -7.80 -3.51
N MET A 258 -6.73 -7.77 -2.78
CA MET A 258 -5.78 -8.88 -2.71
C MET A 258 -6.13 -9.92 -1.64
N GLU A 259 -6.70 -9.52 -0.51
CA GLU A 259 -6.98 -10.46 0.59
C GLU A 259 -8.45 -10.55 0.99
N ARG A 260 -9.10 -9.44 1.32
CA ARG A 260 -10.46 -9.47 1.86
C ARG A 260 -11.49 -10.00 0.86
N LEU A 261 -11.53 -9.45 -0.35
CA LEU A 261 -12.52 -9.85 -1.35
C LEU A 261 -12.39 -11.32 -1.73
N PRO A 262 -11.19 -11.86 -2.03
CA PRO A 262 -11.04 -13.31 -2.25
C PRO A 262 -11.44 -14.16 -1.05
N THR A 263 -11.09 -13.73 0.18
CA THR A 263 -11.41 -14.47 1.41
C THR A 263 -12.92 -14.52 1.67
N GLU A 264 -13.64 -13.41 1.50
CA GLU A 264 -15.10 -13.35 1.63
C GLU A 264 -15.79 -14.35 0.70
N VAL A 265 -15.34 -14.41 -0.56
CA VAL A 265 -15.89 -15.31 -1.57
C VAL A 265 -15.55 -16.76 -1.27
N ALA A 266 -14.27 -17.08 -1.15
CA ALA A 266 -13.78 -18.45 -1.06
C ALA A 266 -14.33 -19.17 0.18
N ILE A 267 -14.29 -18.54 1.36
CA ILE A 267 -14.79 -19.15 2.59
C ILE A 267 -16.31 -19.35 2.52
N THR A 268 -17.05 -18.34 2.03
CA THR A 268 -18.51 -18.41 1.94
C THR A 268 -18.94 -19.52 1.00
N GLU A 269 -18.32 -19.64 -0.16
CA GLU A 269 -18.64 -20.68 -1.14
C GLU A 269 -18.29 -22.07 -0.59
N GLN A 270 -17.13 -22.23 0.01
CA GLN A 270 -16.72 -23.50 0.62
C GLN A 270 -17.71 -23.97 1.69
N VAL A 271 -18.15 -23.09 2.58
CA VAL A 271 -19.16 -23.44 3.59
C VAL A 271 -20.48 -23.84 2.93
N ARG A 272 -20.94 -23.13 1.90
CA ARG A 272 -22.15 -23.50 1.16
C ARG A 272 -22.05 -24.89 0.54
N GLU A 273 -20.90 -25.31 0.04
CA GLU A 273 -20.71 -26.66 -0.49
C GLU A 273 -20.82 -27.72 0.63
N PHE A 274 -20.19 -27.49 1.78
CA PHE A 274 -20.36 -28.38 2.93
C PHE A 274 -21.82 -28.49 3.40
N MET A 275 -22.58 -27.39 3.37
CA MET A 275 -24.00 -27.40 3.75
C MET A 275 -24.93 -28.20 2.81
N LYS A 276 -24.44 -28.62 1.63
CA LYS A 276 -25.18 -29.51 0.70
C LYS A 276 -25.08 -30.99 1.08
N ILE A 277 -24.19 -31.36 1.98
CA ILE A 277 -24.05 -32.76 2.41
C ILE A 277 -25.37 -33.23 3.04
N ARG A 278 -25.78 -34.45 2.68
CA ARG A 278 -26.97 -35.11 3.26
C ARG A 278 -26.53 -36.32 4.09
N ARG A 279 -27.34 -36.62 5.11
CA ARG A 279 -27.12 -37.76 6.01
C ARG A 279 -27.93 -38.95 5.56
#